data_69415717a80a8b9d819b5011da5b8f1e
#
_entry.id   69415717a80a8b9d819b5011da5b8f1e
#
_cell.length_a   1.000
_cell.length_b   1.000
_cell.length_c   1.000
_cell.angle_alpha   90.00
_cell.angle_beta   90.00
_cell.angle_gamma   90.00
#
_symmetry.space_group_name_H-M   'P 1'
#
loop_
_entity.id
_entity.type
_entity.pdbx_description
1 polymer ?
#
loop_
_entity_poly.entity_id
_entity_poly.type
_entity_poly.pdbx_seq_one_letter_code
_entity_poly.pdbx_strand_id
1 'polypeptide(L)'
;CSLPFVQEVVASAQTVKTFSPATRTMIDIGGEDAKIVFFKDSQPSDLRMNGNCAGGTGAFIDQMATLLDIDVSQLNELALSSSVIYPIASRCGVFCKTDIQNLIAKNVCKEDIAASVFHAVAVQTVLTLSHGCELNPPILLCGGPLTFLPALRKAFYNYLSLPENAFILPEHGTLMPAIGAALTEGKENSTYRVSELIHLIQSSLQSHA
;
A
#
# COMPACT_ATOMS: atom_id res chain seq x y z
N CYS A 1 -5.15 18.42 20.89
CA CYS A 1 -3.75 18.87 20.98
C CYS A 1 -3.53 20.01 19.99
N SER A 2 -2.89 21.08 20.42
CA SER A 2 -2.50 22.23 19.56
C SER A 2 -1.22 21.98 18.77
N LEU A 3 -0.92 20.71 18.45
CA LEU A 3 0.24 20.34 17.65
C LEU A 3 -0.02 20.58 16.17
N PRO A 4 0.96 21.00 15.38
CA PRO A 4 0.86 21.09 13.94
C PRO A 4 0.45 19.74 13.36
N PHE A 5 -0.54 19.74 12.47
CA PHE A 5 -1.05 18.55 11.81
C PHE A 5 -0.77 18.65 10.31
N VAL A 6 -0.24 17.58 9.75
CA VAL A 6 -0.07 17.41 8.30
C VAL A 6 -0.85 16.17 7.89
N GLN A 7 -1.71 16.33 6.90
CA GLN A 7 -2.44 15.19 6.34
C GLN A 7 -1.46 14.19 5.70
N GLU A 8 -1.67 12.91 5.91
CA GLU A 8 -0.80 11.81 5.47
C GLU A 8 -0.41 11.89 3.99
N VAL A 9 -1.38 12.13 3.12
CA VAL A 9 -1.14 12.20 1.67
C VAL A 9 -0.30 13.42 1.29
N VAL A 10 -0.53 14.57 1.96
CA VAL A 10 0.26 15.79 1.75
C VAL A 10 1.71 15.54 2.20
N ALA A 11 1.89 14.87 3.34
CA ALA A 11 3.20 14.49 3.84
C ALA A 11 3.92 13.54 2.86
N SER A 12 3.25 12.47 2.42
CA SER A 12 3.82 11.53 1.44
C SER A 12 4.20 12.23 0.13
N ALA A 13 3.35 13.14 -0.37
CA ALA A 13 3.66 13.92 -1.56
C ALA A 13 4.88 14.83 -1.38
N GLN A 14 5.08 15.40 -0.19
CA GLN A 14 6.28 16.19 0.13
C GLN A 14 7.54 15.31 0.09
N THR A 15 7.48 14.08 0.60
CA THR A 15 8.58 13.11 0.51
C THR A 15 8.91 12.79 -0.96
N VAL A 16 7.89 12.49 -1.76
CA VAL A 16 8.06 12.23 -3.20
C VAL A 16 8.72 13.41 -3.90
N LYS A 17 8.22 14.63 -3.67
CA LYS A 17 8.76 15.85 -4.26
C LYS A 17 10.25 16.03 -3.94
N THR A 18 10.65 15.69 -2.71
CA THR A 18 12.03 15.91 -2.23
C THR A 18 13.00 14.85 -2.72
N PHE A 19 12.61 13.58 -2.65
CA PHE A 19 13.54 12.47 -2.89
C PHE A 19 13.32 11.73 -4.21
N SER A 20 12.14 11.86 -4.82
CA SER A 20 11.79 11.17 -6.07
C SER A 20 10.98 12.07 -7.00
N PRO A 21 11.48 13.26 -7.38
CA PRO A 21 10.72 14.27 -8.12
C PRO A 21 10.29 13.83 -9.54
N ALA A 22 10.91 12.78 -10.08
CA ALA A 22 10.53 12.20 -11.36
C ALA A 22 9.26 11.35 -11.29
N THR A 23 8.76 11.00 -10.09
CA THR A 23 7.56 10.16 -9.90
C THR A 23 6.35 10.76 -10.60
N ARG A 24 5.67 9.94 -11.37
CA ARG A 24 4.41 10.28 -12.03
C ARG A 24 3.19 9.68 -11.31
N THR A 25 3.38 8.52 -10.71
CA THR A 25 2.33 7.80 -9.97
C THR A 25 2.93 7.24 -8.70
N MET A 26 2.25 7.37 -7.57
CA MET A 26 2.58 6.67 -6.33
C MET A 26 1.45 5.70 -6.00
N ILE A 27 1.80 4.45 -5.73
CA ILE A 27 0.91 3.43 -5.19
C ILE A 27 1.36 3.16 -3.76
N ASP A 28 0.47 3.41 -2.82
CA ASP A 28 0.69 3.14 -1.40
C ASP A 28 -0.31 2.09 -0.94
N ILE A 29 0.20 0.97 -0.41
CA ILE A 29 -0.63 -0.07 0.19
C ILE A 29 -0.28 -0.15 1.67
N GLY A 30 -1.24 0.28 2.48
CA GLY A 30 -1.18 0.19 3.94
C GLY A 30 -1.74 -1.12 4.48
N GLY A 31 -1.87 -1.18 5.81
CA GLY A 31 -2.52 -2.30 6.49
C GLY A 31 -4.00 -2.41 6.17
N GLU A 32 -4.72 -1.30 6.18
CA GLU A 32 -6.18 -1.26 6.00
C GLU A 32 -6.64 -0.39 4.84
N ASP A 33 -5.75 0.37 4.21
CA ASP A 33 -6.04 1.26 3.11
C ASP A 33 -5.10 1.05 1.92
N ALA A 34 -5.51 1.54 0.76
CA ALA A 34 -4.69 1.61 -0.44
C ALA A 34 -4.97 2.95 -1.14
N LYS A 35 -3.92 3.57 -1.67
CA LYS A 35 -3.98 4.88 -2.30
C LYS A 35 -3.22 4.90 -3.61
N ILE A 36 -3.72 5.65 -4.57
CA ILE A 36 -2.98 6.06 -5.77
C ILE A 36 -2.94 7.58 -5.82
N VAL A 37 -1.75 8.13 -5.93
CA VAL A 37 -1.54 9.58 -6.12
C VAL A 37 -0.89 9.79 -7.48
N PHE A 38 -1.49 10.64 -8.27
CA PHE A 38 -0.96 11.06 -9.55
C PHE A 38 -0.22 12.39 -9.40
N PHE A 39 0.91 12.52 -10.06
CA PHE A 39 1.74 13.71 -10.01
C PHE A 39 1.85 14.38 -11.39
N LYS A 40 1.76 15.71 -11.38
CA LYS A 40 2.06 16.56 -12.51
C LYS A 40 3.03 17.64 -12.06
N ASP A 41 4.15 17.76 -12.75
CA ASP A 41 5.21 18.73 -12.41
C ASP A 41 5.66 18.64 -10.94
N SER A 42 5.84 17.39 -10.46
CA SER A 42 6.22 17.04 -9.08
C SER A 42 5.21 17.52 -8.00
N GLN A 43 3.98 17.86 -8.40
CA GLN A 43 2.89 18.19 -7.48
C GLN A 43 1.79 17.12 -7.57
N PRO A 44 1.14 16.76 -6.46
CA PRO A 44 -0.02 15.89 -6.50
C PRO A 44 -1.15 16.56 -7.30
N SER A 45 -1.65 15.88 -8.32
CA SER A 45 -2.71 16.38 -9.21
C SER A 45 -4.05 15.68 -8.97
N ASP A 46 -4.01 14.42 -8.55
CA ASP A 46 -5.21 13.63 -8.22
C ASP A 46 -4.85 12.60 -7.15
N LEU A 47 -5.79 12.33 -6.24
CA LEU A 47 -5.67 11.33 -5.18
C LEU A 47 -6.89 10.44 -5.21
N ARG A 48 -6.64 9.14 -5.15
CA ARG A 48 -7.68 8.13 -5.03
C ARG A 48 -7.34 7.15 -3.93
N MET A 49 -8.33 6.83 -3.13
CA MET A 49 -8.19 5.94 -1.99
C MET A 49 -9.36 4.96 -1.98
N ASN A 50 -9.11 3.72 -1.56
CA ASN A 50 -10.20 2.78 -1.35
C ASN A 50 -11.10 3.28 -0.21
N GLY A 51 -12.39 2.90 -0.30
CA GLY A 51 -13.33 3.14 0.78
C GLY A 51 -13.17 2.11 1.92
N ASN A 52 -14.28 1.76 2.57
CA ASN A 52 -14.31 0.84 3.72
C ASN A 52 -14.11 -0.64 3.36
N CYS A 53 -13.41 -0.96 2.26
CA CYS A 53 -13.17 -2.31 1.83
C CYS A 53 -11.70 -2.70 2.06
N ALA A 54 -11.46 -3.75 2.83
CA ALA A 54 -10.11 -4.27 3.07
C ALA A 54 -9.47 -4.90 1.80
N GLY A 55 -10.24 -5.16 0.75
CA GLY A 55 -9.70 -5.72 -0.49
C GLY A 55 -8.60 -4.85 -1.09
N GLY A 56 -7.48 -5.47 -1.46
CA GLY A 56 -6.32 -4.74 -1.98
C GLY A 56 -5.39 -4.15 -0.93
N THR A 57 -5.55 -4.51 0.36
CA THR A 57 -4.76 -4.00 1.49
C THR A 57 -3.97 -5.11 2.18
N GLY A 58 -3.12 -4.74 3.14
CA GLY A 58 -2.38 -5.70 3.98
C GLY A 58 -3.29 -6.63 4.75
N ALA A 59 -4.37 -6.11 5.35
CA ALA A 59 -5.34 -6.92 6.09
C ALA A 59 -6.01 -7.99 5.22
N PHE A 60 -6.22 -7.72 3.93
CA PHE A 60 -6.70 -8.74 3.01
C PHE A 60 -5.65 -9.85 2.79
N ILE A 61 -4.37 -9.47 2.64
CA ILE A 61 -3.26 -10.43 2.47
C ILE A 61 -3.15 -11.33 3.72
N ASP A 62 -3.24 -10.76 4.93
CA ASP A 62 -3.23 -11.48 6.21
C ASP A 62 -4.39 -12.49 6.30
N GLN A 63 -5.59 -12.09 5.88
CA GLN A 63 -6.76 -12.98 5.85
C GLN A 63 -6.54 -14.15 4.89
N MET A 64 -5.92 -13.94 3.74
CA MET A 64 -5.65 -15.00 2.77
C MET A 64 -4.54 -15.94 3.24
N ALA A 65 -3.52 -15.43 3.90
CA ALA A 65 -2.48 -16.24 4.54
C ALA A 65 -3.10 -17.15 5.64
N THR A 66 -3.95 -16.57 6.49
CA THR A 66 -4.70 -17.32 7.51
C THR A 66 -5.59 -18.41 6.90
N LEU A 67 -6.25 -18.14 5.77
CA LEU A 67 -7.09 -19.13 5.06
C LEU A 67 -6.28 -20.32 4.54
N LEU A 68 -5.02 -20.09 4.19
CA LEU A 68 -4.07 -21.12 3.73
C LEU A 68 -3.32 -21.81 4.88
N ASP A 69 -3.58 -21.39 6.13
CA ASP A 69 -2.88 -21.87 7.34
C ASP A 69 -1.35 -21.69 7.21
N ILE A 70 -0.94 -20.46 6.90
CA ILE A 70 0.46 -20.02 6.78
C ILE A 70 0.59 -18.56 7.24
N ASP A 71 1.81 -18.11 7.50
CA ASP A 71 2.07 -16.69 7.70
C ASP A 71 2.32 -15.92 6.38
N VAL A 72 2.34 -14.58 6.45
CA VAL A 72 2.50 -13.74 5.27
C VAL A 72 3.88 -13.88 4.62
N SER A 73 4.91 -14.15 5.39
CA SER A 73 6.25 -14.37 4.82
C SER A 73 6.30 -15.66 4.00
N GLN A 74 5.69 -16.72 4.51
CA GLN A 74 5.51 -17.97 3.76
C GLN A 74 4.64 -17.79 2.51
N LEU A 75 3.55 -17.02 2.60
CA LEU A 75 2.71 -16.68 1.45
C LEU A 75 3.55 -16.00 0.34
N ASN A 76 4.42 -15.06 0.73
CA ASN A 76 5.30 -14.37 -0.20
C ASN A 76 6.29 -15.33 -0.88
N GLU A 77 6.95 -16.20 -0.10
CA GLU A 77 7.92 -17.17 -0.64
C GLU A 77 7.26 -18.16 -1.61
N LEU A 78 6.10 -18.70 -1.25
CA LEU A 78 5.34 -19.61 -2.10
C LEU A 78 4.97 -18.92 -3.42
N ALA A 79 4.46 -17.69 -3.37
CA ALA A 79 4.06 -16.95 -4.56
C ALA A 79 5.21 -16.70 -5.54
N LEU A 80 6.45 -16.56 -5.05
CA LEU A 80 7.63 -16.41 -5.91
C LEU A 80 7.98 -17.69 -6.70
N SER A 81 7.55 -18.85 -6.20
CA SER A 81 7.79 -20.19 -6.78
C SER A 81 6.65 -20.67 -7.67
N SER A 82 5.60 -19.87 -7.86
CA SER A 82 4.42 -20.26 -8.62
C SER A 82 4.70 -20.43 -10.11
N SER A 83 3.90 -21.32 -10.72
CA SER A 83 3.92 -21.59 -12.16
C SER A 83 2.68 -21.06 -12.88
N VAL A 84 1.55 -20.95 -12.17
CA VAL A 84 0.25 -20.61 -12.76
C VAL A 84 -0.45 -19.57 -11.88
N ILE A 85 -1.10 -18.60 -12.51
CA ILE A 85 -2.00 -17.65 -11.84
C ILE A 85 -3.43 -18.01 -12.22
N TYR A 86 -4.24 -18.31 -11.22
CA TYR A 86 -5.67 -18.61 -11.39
C TYR A 86 -6.49 -17.31 -11.33
N PRO A 87 -7.53 -17.18 -12.15
CA PRO A 87 -8.46 -16.07 -12.03
C PRO A 87 -9.26 -16.21 -10.74
N ILE A 88 -9.11 -15.23 -9.84
CA ILE A 88 -9.90 -15.09 -8.62
C ILE A 88 -10.53 -13.70 -8.60
N ALA A 89 -11.67 -13.56 -7.92
CA ALA A 89 -12.40 -12.31 -7.87
C ALA A 89 -11.53 -11.20 -7.27
N SER A 90 -11.31 -10.14 -8.03
CA SER A 90 -10.46 -9.02 -7.65
C SER A 90 -11.22 -7.78 -7.14
N ARG A 91 -12.56 -7.83 -7.05
CA ARG A 91 -13.39 -6.68 -6.64
C ARG A 91 -13.94 -6.78 -5.22
N CYS A 92 -14.06 -7.96 -4.68
CA CYS A 92 -14.66 -8.20 -3.37
C CYS A 92 -13.92 -9.30 -2.62
N GLY A 93 -13.41 -8.98 -1.43
CA GLY A 93 -12.67 -9.92 -0.59
C GLY A 93 -13.48 -11.18 -0.23
N VAL A 94 -14.81 -11.07 -0.11
CA VAL A 94 -15.68 -12.23 0.18
C VAL A 94 -15.70 -13.21 -0.99
N PHE A 95 -15.86 -12.74 -2.21
CA PHE A 95 -15.84 -13.60 -3.40
C PHE A 95 -14.44 -14.16 -3.64
N CYS A 96 -13.40 -13.36 -3.46
CA CYS A 96 -12.03 -13.84 -3.52
C CYS A 96 -11.78 -15.00 -2.55
N LYS A 97 -12.23 -14.88 -1.29
CA LYS A 97 -12.14 -15.95 -0.30
C LYS A 97 -12.84 -17.23 -0.78
N THR A 98 -14.02 -17.12 -1.36
CA THR A 98 -14.77 -18.26 -1.90
C THR A 98 -14.01 -18.92 -3.05
N ASP A 99 -13.45 -18.13 -3.96
CA ASP A 99 -12.68 -18.67 -5.08
C ASP A 99 -11.42 -19.40 -4.60
N ILE A 100 -10.72 -18.86 -3.60
CA ILE A 100 -9.57 -19.53 -2.99
C ILE A 100 -9.97 -20.84 -2.32
N GLN A 101 -11.09 -20.88 -1.59
CA GLN A 101 -11.60 -22.12 -1.00
C GLN A 101 -11.91 -23.17 -2.09
N ASN A 102 -12.44 -22.76 -3.24
CA ASN A 102 -12.67 -23.63 -4.38
C ASN A 102 -11.37 -24.17 -4.99
N LEU A 103 -10.30 -23.35 -5.05
CA LEU A 103 -8.98 -23.80 -5.50
C LEU A 103 -8.36 -24.82 -4.53
N ILE A 104 -8.47 -24.57 -3.21
CA ILE A 104 -8.04 -25.52 -2.18
C ILE A 104 -8.79 -26.85 -2.32
N ALA A 105 -10.11 -26.81 -2.50
CA ALA A 105 -10.94 -28.01 -2.68
C ALA A 105 -10.57 -28.80 -3.95
N LYS A 106 -10.03 -28.14 -4.96
CA LYS A 106 -9.50 -28.75 -6.19
C LYS A 106 -8.06 -29.23 -6.08
N ASN A 107 -7.46 -29.18 -4.88
CA ASN A 107 -6.07 -29.53 -4.62
C ASN A 107 -5.05 -28.75 -5.48
N VAL A 108 -5.35 -27.48 -5.79
CA VAL A 108 -4.36 -26.58 -6.40
C VAL A 108 -3.24 -26.32 -5.40
N CYS A 109 -1.99 -26.29 -5.86
CA CYS A 109 -0.85 -26.09 -4.98
C CYS A 109 -0.85 -24.69 -4.34
N LYS A 110 -0.31 -24.57 -3.13
CA LYS A 110 -0.32 -23.32 -2.37
C LYS A 110 0.47 -22.21 -3.06
N GLU A 111 1.50 -22.55 -3.80
CA GLU A 111 2.33 -21.62 -4.58
C GLU A 111 1.49 -20.84 -5.60
N ASP A 112 0.68 -21.54 -6.37
CA ASP A 112 -0.15 -20.92 -7.39
C ASP A 112 -1.33 -20.15 -6.79
N ILE A 113 -1.89 -20.63 -5.68
CA ILE A 113 -2.92 -19.88 -4.93
C ILE A 113 -2.32 -18.58 -4.37
N ALA A 114 -1.13 -18.63 -3.76
CA ALA A 114 -0.46 -17.46 -3.21
C ALA A 114 -0.17 -16.40 -4.27
N ALA A 115 0.33 -16.80 -5.43
CA ALA A 115 0.56 -15.88 -6.55
C ALA A 115 -0.75 -15.29 -7.08
N SER A 116 -1.82 -16.08 -7.12
CA SER A 116 -3.15 -15.62 -7.53
C SER A 116 -3.73 -14.59 -6.56
N VAL A 117 -3.47 -14.73 -5.25
CA VAL A 117 -3.83 -13.73 -4.24
C VAL A 117 -3.13 -12.40 -4.52
N PHE A 118 -1.81 -12.40 -4.69
CA PHE A 118 -1.07 -11.14 -4.97
C PHE A 118 -1.48 -10.53 -6.32
N HIS A 119 -1.74 -11.36 -7.32
CA HIS A 119 -2.27 -10.87 -8.59
C HIS A 119 -3.63 -10.18 -8.41
N ALA A 120 -4.55 -10.77 -7.63
CA ALA A 120 -5.85 -10.17 -7.35
C ALA A 120 -5.73 -8.84 -6.59
N VAL A 121 -4.79 -8.73 -5.65
CA VAL A 121 -4.49 -7.45 -4.96
C VAL A 121 -4.05 -6.39 -5.96
N ALA A 122 -3.12 -6.70 -6.85
CA ALA A 122 -2.64 -5.75 -7.86
C ALA A 122 -3.78 -5.32 -8.81
N VAL A 123 -4.53 -6.29 -9.32
CA VAL A 123 -5.70 -6.04 -10.20
C VAL A 123 -6.73 -5.15 -9.49
N GLN A 124 -7.09 -5.49 -8.26
CA GLN A 124 -8.07 -4.74 -7.49
C GLN A 124 -7.61 -3.30 -7.24
N THR A 125 -6.38 -3.12 -6.76
CA THR A 125 -5.83 -1.79 -6.50
C THR A 125 -5.86 -0.92 -7.76
N VAL A 126 -5.37 -1.45 -8.87
CA VAL A 126 -5.34 -0.69 -10.12
C VAL A 126 -6.75 -0.42 -10.64
N LEU A 127 -7.59 -1.43 -10.81
CA LEU A 127 -8.94 -1.25 -11.38
C LEU A 127 -9.83 -0.35 -10.52
N THR A 128 -9.74 -0.50 -9.19
CA THR A 128 -10.60 0.27 -8.28
C THR A 128 -10.14 1.71 -8.15
N LEU A 129 -8.83 1.96 -8.12
CA LEU A 129 -8.30 3.29 -7.82
C LEU A 129 -7.90 4.08 -9.07
N SER A 130 -7.52 3.43 -10.17
CA SER A 130 -7.20 4.20 -11.38
C SER A 130 -8.44 4.81 -12.05
N HIS A 131 -9.62 4.17 -11.90
CA HIS A 131 -10.86 4.60 -12.57
C HIS A 131 -10.68 4.89 -14.07
N GLY A 132 -9.84 4.10 -14.73
CA GLY A 132 -9.53 4.27 -16.16
C GLY A 132 -8.42 5.27 -16.47
N CYS A 133 -7.82 5.94 -15.47
CA CYS A 133 -6.60 6.72 -15.69
C CYS A 133 -5.39 5.81 -15.86
N GLU A 134 -4.51 6.18 -16.78
CA GLU A 134 -3.25 5.47 -16.96
C GLU A 134 -2.29 5.73 -15.80
N LEU A 135 -1.66 4.66 -15.32
CA LEU A 135 -0.57 4.76 -14.37
C LEU A 135 0.74 4.99 -15.13
N ASN A 136 1.17 6.24 -15.14
CA ASN A 136 2.36 6.64 -15.90
C ASN A 136 3.64 6.39 -15.07
N PRO A 137 4.67 5.74 -15.66
CA PRO A 137 5.97 5.62 -15.02
C PRO A 137 6.74 6.95 -15.03
N PRO A 138 7.67 7.13 -14.09
CA PRO A 138 8.05 6.22 -13.00
C PRO A 138 6.97 6.07 -11.93
N ILE A 139 6.70 4.82 -11.52
CA ILE A 139 5.70 4.47 -10.51
C ILE A 139 6.40 4.20 -9.19
N LEU A 140 6.15 4.97 -8.16
CA LEU A 140 6.69 4.75 -6.83
C LEU A 140 5.78 3.79 -6.05
N LEU A 141 6.36 2.73 -5.50
CA LEU A 141 5.68 1.72 -4.69
C LEU A 141 6.08 1.89 -3.23
N CYS A 142 5.12 2.14 -2.34
CA CYS A 142 5.35 2.33 -0.91
C CYS A 142 4.26 1.68 -0.05
N GLY A 143 4.39 1.84 1.28
CA GLY A 143 3.57 1.12 2.26
C GLY A 143 4.17 -0.24 2.65
N GLY A 144 3.71 -0.80 3.78
CA GLY A 144 4.25 -2.04 4.35
C GLY A 144 4.23 -3.22 3.38
N PRO A 145 3.06 -3.61 2.83
CA PRO A 145 2.96 -4.71 1.89
C PRO A 145 3.90 -4.59 0.68
N LEU A 146 3.98 -3.43 0.05
CA LEU A 146 4.85 -3.22 -1.11
C LEU A 146 6.34 -3.16 -0.74
N THR A 147 6.67 -2.75 0.50
CA THR A 147 8.05 -2.74 0.98
C THR A 147 8.55 -4.15 1.29
N PHE A 148 7.74 -4.97 1.97
CA PHE A 148 8.19 -6.25 2.52
C PHE A 148 7.84 -7.48 1.67
N LEU A 149 6.94 -7.36 0.67
CA LEU A 149 6.46 -8.49 -0.13
C LEU A 149 6.90 -8.38 -1.60
N PRO A 150 8.08 -8.92 -1.98
CA PRO A 150 8.55 -8.94 -3.37
C PRO A 150 7.56 -9.56 -4.36
N ALA A 151 6.83 -10.61 -3.94
CA ALA A 151 5.82 -11.25 -4.79
C ALA A 151 4.67 -10.31 -5.15
N LEU A 152 4.26 -9.42 -4.23
CA LEU A 152 3.26 -8.40 -4.51
C LEU A 152 3.77 -7.39 -5.55
N ARG A 153 5.02 -6.91 -5.41
CA ARG A 153 5.63 -6.03 -6.43
C ARG A 153 5.66 -6.69 -7.80
N LYS A 154 6.09 -7.95 -7.87
CA LYS A 154 6.10 -8.75 -9.10
C LYS A 154 4.70 -8.85 -9.73
N ALA A 155 3.65 -8.98 -8.91
CA ALA A 155 2.27 -8.98 -9.39
C ALA A 155 1.89 -7.65 -10.05
N PHE A 156 2.31 -6.50 -9.50
CA PHE A 156 2.13 -5.18 -10.13
C PHE A 156 2.89 -5.06 -11.44
N TYR A 157 4.17 -5.48 -11.48
CA TYR A 157 4.98 -5.45 -12.72
C TYR A 157 4.32 -6.25 -13.84
N ASN A 158 3.87 -7.45 -13.53
CA ASN A 158 3.21 -8.34 -14.49
C ASN A 158 1.86 -7.78 -14.95
N TYR A 159 1.03 -7.32 -14.01
CA TYR A 159 -0.31 -6.81 -14.33
C TYR A 159 -0.26 -5.54 -15.19
N LEU A 160 0.63 -4.62 -14.87
CA LEU A 160 0.82 -3.39 -15.63
C LEU A 160 1.63 -3.59 -16.93
N SER A 161 2.21 -4.79 -17.11
CA SER A 161 3.09 -5.11 -18.24
C SER A 161 4.24 -4.12 -18.41
N LEU A 162 4.78 -3.65 -17.28
CA LEU A 162 5.89 -2.70 -17.23
C LEU A 162 7.16 -3.39 -16.71
N PRO A 163 8.33 -3.02 -17.22
CA PRO A 163 9.61 -3.54 -16.73
C PRO A 163 9.89 -3.00 -15.31
N GLU A 164 10.69 -3.73 -14.54
CA GLU A 164 11.00 -3.38 -13.14
C GLU A 164 11.61 -1.97 -12.98
N ASN A 165 12.41 -1.53 -13.96
CA ASN A 165 12.99 -0.18 -13.95
C ASN A 165 11.99 0.97 -14.16
N ALA A 166 10.73 0.65 -14.49
CA ALA A 166 9.64 1.62 -14.51
C ALA A 166 9.13 1.96 -13.09
N PHE A 167 9.60 1.21 -12.08
CA PHE A 167 9.16 1.36 -10.70
C PHE A 167 10.28 1.91 -9.81
N ILE A 168 9.89 2.71 -8.83
CA ILE A 168 10.76 3.26 -7.79
C ILE A 168 10.40 2.59 -6.47
N LEU A 169 11.38 1.97 -5.82
CA LEU A 169 11.26 1.41 -4.47
C LEU A 169 12.07 2.30 -3.52
N PRO A 170 11.41 3.16 -2.74
CA PRO A 170 12.12 4.02 -1.80
C PRO A 170 12.70 3.20 -0.65
N GLU A 171 13.91 3.53 -0.19
CA GLU A 171 14.59 2.86 0.93
C GLU A 171 13.71 2.82 2.21
N HIS A 172 12.94 3.88 2.43
CA HIS A 172 12.07 4.02 3.59
C HIS A 172 10.59 4.06 3.20
N GLY A 173 10.15 3.13 2.35
CA GLY A 173 8.80 3.09 1.79
C GLY A 173 7.67 3.04 2.82
N THR A 174 7.93 2.55 4.03
CA THR A 174 6.96 2.53 5.14
C THR A 174 6.90 3.86 5.92
N LEU A 175 7.88 4.74 5.74
CA LEU A 175 8.02 5.99 6.50
C LEU A 175 7.70 7.23 5.67
N MET A 176 7.17 7.07 4.46
CA MET A 176 6.89 8.19 3.56
C MET A 176 6.11 9.34 4.22
N PRO A 177 5.00 9.08 4.95
CA PRO A 177 4.27 10.15 5.63
C PRO A 177 5.08 10.81 6.76
N ALA A 178 5.82 10.03 7.54
CA ALA A 178 6.61 10.55 8.67
C ALA A 178 7.75 11.46 8.18
N ILE A 179 8.45 11.04 7.11
CA ILE A 179 9.51 11.85 6.48
C ILE A 179 8.91 13.15 5.93
N GLY A 180 7.79 13.06 5.21
CA GLY A 180 7.13 14.23 4.65
C GLY A 180 6.62 15.21 5.70
N ALA A 181 6.07 14.70 6.80
CA ALA A 181 5.67 15.53 7.93
C ALA A 181 6.86 16.28 8.54
N ALA A 182 8.01 15.60 8.68
CA ALA A 182 9.24 16.23 9.18
C ALA A 182 9.82 17.28 8.21
N LEU A 183 9.57 17.14 6.91
CA LEU A 183 10.00 18.09 5.87
C LEU A 183 9.03 19.27 5.71
N THR A 184 7.83 19.17 6.25
CA THR A 184 6.84 20.24 6.14
C THR A 184 7.16 21.31 7.19
N GLU A 185 7.53 22.50 6.73
CA GLU A 185 7.75 23.65 7.62
C GLU A 185 6.44 24.00 8.34
N GLY A 186 6.43 23.87 9.65
CA GLY A 186 5.34 24.38 10.49
C GLY A 186 5.29 25.92 10.38
N LYS A 187 4.09 26.50 10.36
CA LYS A 187 3.90 27.96 10.36
C LYS A 187 4.43 28.64 11.63
N GLU A 188 4.77 27.84 12.65
CA GLU A 188 5.38 28.30 13.90
C GLU A 188 6.59 27.42 14.19
N ASN A 189 7.76 28.03 14.38
CA ASN A 189 8.99 27.42 14.90
C ASN A 189 8.81 27.08 16.39
N SER A 190 7.86 26.25 16.75
CA SER A 190 7.67 25.79 18.12
C SER A 190 8.53 24.55 18.35
N THR A 191 9.55 24.69 19.17
CA THR A 191 10.34 23.57 19.68
C THR A 191 9.68 23.04 20.95
N TYR A 192 9.33 21.76 20.96
CA TYR A 192 8.76 21.09 22.13
C TYR A 192 9.80 20.16 22.74
N ARG A 193 9.89 20.16 24.09
CA ARG A 193 10.62 19.09 24.78
C ARG A 193 9.78 17.82 24.75
N VAL A 194 10.42 16.65 24.69
CA VAL A 194 9.72 15.35 24.68
C VAL A 194 8.76 15.22 25.87
N SER A 195 9.14 15.71 27.06
CA SER A 195 8.29 15.73 28.26
C SER A 195 7.03 16.57 28.10
N GLU A 196 7.11 17.70 27.39
CA GLU A 196 5.96 18.56 27.09
C GLU A 196 4.99 17.88 26.12
N LEU A 197 5.53 17.20 25.10
CA LEU A 197 4.72 16.40 24.16
C LEU A 197 3.97 15.27 24.87
N ILE A 198 4.64 14.53 25.75
CA ILE A 198 4.02 13.47 26.53
C ILE A 198 2.88 14.04 27.40
N HIS A 199 3.09 15.14 28.07
CA HIS A 199 2.08 15.78 28.91
C HIS A 199 0.89 16.26 28.08
N LEU A 200 1.10 16.85 26.90
CA LEU A 200 0.04 17.29 25.98
C LEU A 200 -0.81 16.11 25.48
N ILE A 201 -0.18 14.98 25.15
CA ILE A 201 -0.87 13.77 24.72
C ILE A 201 -1.71 13.19 25.87
N GLN A 202 -1.14 13.09 27.07
CA GLN A 202 -1.84 12.56 28.25
C GLN A 202 -3.04 13.43 28.64
N SER A 203 -2.90 14.74 28.64
CA SER A 203 -4.00 15.66 28.94
C SER A 203 -5.12 15.60 27.88
N SER A 204 -4.78 15.43 26.62
CA SER A 204 -5.75 15.26 25.54
C SER A 204 -6.55 13.95 25.65
N LEU A 205 -5.93 12.86 26.07
CA LEU A 205 -6.60 11.58 26.30
C LEU A 205 -7.59 11.64 27.48
N GLN A 206 -7.26 12.40 28.52
CA GLN A 206 -8.13 12.58 29.69
C GLN A 206 -9.36 13.47 29.42
N SER A 207 -9.28 14.38 28.45
CA SER A 207 -10.39 15.28 28.09
C SER A 207 -11.43 14.62 27.17
N HIS A 208 -11.20 13.41 26.70
CA HIS A 208 -12.09 12.64 25.78
C HIS A 208 -12.61 11.35 26.43
N ALA A 209 -12.31 11.11 27.70
CA ALA A 209 -12.86 10.05 28.55
C ALA A 209 -13.98 10.58 29.43
#